data_66a35d33442894d25b10cd67537f4aad
#
_entry.id   66a35d33442894d25b10cd67537f4aad
#
_cell.length_a   1.000
_cell.length_b   1.000
_cell.length_c   1.000
_cell.angle_alpha   90.00
_cell.angle_beta   90.00
_cell.angle_gamma   90.00
#
_symmetry.space_group_name_H-M   'P 1'
#
loop_
_entity.id
_entity.type
_entity.pdbx_description
1 polymer ?
#
loop_
_entity_poly.entity_id
_entity_poly.type
_entity_poly.pdbx_seq_one_letter_code
_entity_poly.pdbx_strand_id
1 'polypeptide(L)'
;IGYVPQSPSFSGGDPVSVLDLFAMCIGKGPAAFHVGRRLREKVLECLKNVHGESLIDKKIGSLSGGELQRVLLALALEPLPDILILDEPLSGVDAEGIHQLLGMLDEIRTKFDLSILMVTHDFAMLSRYVDKVVLLKETVLTQGTPEQVLSSPEFRSVFHMAGGEDA
;
A
#
# COMPACT_ATOMS: atom_id res chain seq x y z
N ILE A 1 -8.42 -11.94 1.43
CA ILE A 1 -8.29 -10.48 1.45
C ILE A 1 -6.96 -10.14 2.11
N GLY A 2 -6.14 -9.30 1.45
CA GLY A 2 -4.96 -8.67 2.01
C GLY A 2 -5.30 -7.24 2.48
N TYR A 3 -4.65 -6.75 3.56
CA TYR A 3 -4.87 -5.40 4.06
C TYR A 3 -3.56 -4.75 4.45
N VAL A 4 -3.33 -3.54 3.95
CA VAL A 4 -2.20 -2.69 4.32
C VAL A 4 -2.76 -1.45 5.04
N PRO A 5 -2.52 -1.32 6.35
CA PRO A 5 -3.02 -0.20 7.14
C PRO A 5 -2.24 1.09 6.86
N GLN A 6 -2.86 2.22 7.16
CA GLN A 6 -2.20 3.51 7.18
C GLN A 6 -1.06 3.49 8.21
N SER A 7 0.17 3.70 7.73
CA SER A 7 1.41 3.90 8.51
C SER A 7 1.42 3.33 9.94
N PRO A 8 1.62 2.03 10.14
CA PRO A 8 1.81 1.50 11.49
C PRO A 8 3.06 2.15 12.12
N SER A 9 2.90 2.67 13.33
CA SER A 9 4.00 3.33 14.05
C SER A 9 4.96 2.28 14.60
N PHE A 10 6.16 2.22 14.07
CA PHE A 10 7.27 1.48 14.65
C PHE A 10 8.24 2.45 15.33
N SER A 11 8.67 2.13 16.53
CA SER A 11 9.68 2.93 17.25
C SER A 11 11.06 2.72 16.61
N GLY A 12 11.80 3.81 16.37
CA GLY A 12 13.14 3.74 15.75
C GLY A 12 14.17 2.89 16.53
N GLY A 13 13.85 2.46 17.74
CA GLY A 13 14.64 1.56 18.58
C GLY A 13 14.23 0.09 18.54
N ASP A 14 13.17 -0.26 17.82
CA ASP A 14 12.70 -1.65 17.77
C ASP A 14 13.77 -2.55 17.14
N PRO A 15 14.21 -3.61 17.84
CA PRO A 15 15.26 -4.51 17.36
C PRO A 15 14.78 -5.47 16.26
N VAL A 16 13.48 -5.44 15.93
CA VAL A 16 12.79 -6.37 15.02
C VAL A 16 13.25 -6.12 13.58
N SER A 17 13.77 -7.14 12.92
CA SER A 17 14.07 -7.11 11.48
C SER A 17 12.83 -7.37 10.63
N VAL A 18 12.90 -7.08 9.33
CA VAL A 18 11.87 -7.47 8.35
C VAL A 18 11.65 -8.98 8.39
N LEU A 19 12.72 -9.77 8.44
CA LEU A 19 12.63 -11.22 8.53
C LEU A 19 11.91 -11.68 9.81
N ASP A 20 12.15 -11.02 10.95
CA ASP A 20 11.46 -11.33 12.21
C ASP A 20 9.97 -11.00 12.12
N LEU A 21 9.61 -9.88 11.49
CA LEU A 21 8.20 -9.50 11.25
C LEU A 21 7.48 -10.59 10.46
N PHE A 22 8.06 -11.02 9.34
CA PHE A 22 7.48 -12.11 8.56
C PHE A 22 7.41 -13.43 9.35
N ALA A 23 8.43 -13.74 10.14
CA ALA A 23 8.43 -14.91 11.00
C ALA A 23 7.27 -14.90 12.01
N MET A 24 6.94 -13.74 12.57
CA MET A 24 5.80 -13.58 13.48
C MET A 24 4.45 -13.70 12.78
N CYS A 25 4.32 -13.18 11.55
CA CYS A 25 3.04 -13.12 10.84
C CYS A 25 2.72 -14.42 10.08
N ILE A 26 3.70 -15.04 9.44
CA ILE A 26 3.49 -16.22 8.60
C ILE A 26 4.16 -17.50 9.13
N GLY A 27 4.98 -17.37 10.17
CA GLY A 27 5.65 -18.48 10.83
C GLY A 27 4.66 -19.35 11.64
N LYS A 28 4.89 -20.67 11.62
CA LYS A 28 4.07 -21.65 12.37
C LYS A 28 4.60 -21.96 13.77
N GLY A 29 5.27 -21.01 14.45
CA GLY A 29 5.84 -21.26 15.77
C GLY A 29 6.41 -20.00 16.43
N PRO A 30 6.85 -20.09 17.71
CA PRO A 30 7.44 -18.93 18.38
C PRO A 30 8.67 -18.46 17.61
N ALA A 31 8.66 -17.18 17.21
CA ALA A 31 9.71 -16.54 16.42
C ALA A 31 11.11 -16.58 17.08
N ALA A 32 11.19 -16.98 18.35
CA ALA A 32 12.41 -17.08 19.14
C ALA A 32 13.35 -18.23 18.75
N PHE A 33 12.90 -19.20 17.96
CA PHE A 33 13.69 -20.40 17.67
C PHE A 33 13.93 -20.60 16.18
N HIS A 34 15.06 -20.09 15.72
CA HIS A 34 15.65 -20.33 14.40
C HIS A 34 14.72 -20.04 13.20
N VAL A 35 14.85 -18.85 12.66
CA VAL A 35 14.38 -18.56 11.29
C VAL A 35 15.11 -19.53 10.35
N GLY A 36 14.46 -20.64 10.05
CA GLY A 36 15.03 -21.68 9.22
C GLY A 36 15.22 -21.18 7.79
N ARG A 37 16.18 -21.78 7.06
CA ARG A 37 16.49 -21.44 5.66
C ARG A 37 15.23 -21.35 4.77
N ARG A 38 14.27 -22.28 4.96
CA ARG A 38 13.01 -22.28 4.21
C ARG A 38 12.15 -21.03 4.42
N LEU A 39 12.08 -20.50 5.65
CA LEU A 39 11.33 -19.29 5.93
C LEU A 39 12.02 -18.08 5.29
N ARG A 40 13.35 -17.98 5.38
CA ARG A 40 14.12 -16.92 4.74
C ARG A 40 13.94 -16.92 3.22
N GLU A 41 13.99 -18.09 2.58
CA GLU A 41 13.74 -18.25 1.14
C GLU A 41 12.32 -17.78 0.78
N LYS A 42 11.29 -18.18 1.56
CA LYS A 42 9.92 -17.72 1.36
C LYS A 42 9.77 -16.21 1.52
N VAL A 43 10.39 -15.62 2.53
CA VAL A 43 10.34 -14.15 2.74
C VAL A 43 11.02 -13.42 1.59
N LEU A 44 12.14 -13.93 1.07
CA LEU A 44 12.78 -13.36 -0.12
C LEU A 44 11.86 -13.42 -1.35
N GLU A 45 11.11 -14.51 -1.55
CA GLU A 45 10.12 -14.59 -2.63
C GLU A 45 8.99 -13.56 -2.46
N CYS A 46 8.47 -13.37 -1.23
CA CYS A 46 7.48 -12.33 -0.96
C CYS A 46 8.04 -10.93 -1.26
N LEU A 47 9.23 -10.63 -0.77
CA LEU A 47 9.89 -9.32 -0.96
C LEU A 47 10.26 -9.06 -2.43
N LYS A 48 10.52 -10.09 -3.22
CA LYS A 48 10.79 -9.96 -4.66
C LYS A 48 9.60 -9.38 -5.42
N ASN A 49 8.38 -9.67 -5.01
CA ASN A 49 7.17 -9.13 -5.65
C ASN A 49 7.04 -7.61 -5.49
N VAL A 50 7.78 -7.03 -4.57
CA VAL A 50 7.76 -5.59 -4.24
C VAL A 50 9.13 -4.93 -4.42
N HIS A 51 10.07 -5.59 -5.11
CA HIS A 51 11.46 -5.13 -5.29
C HIS A 51 12.14 -4.77 -3.96
N GLY A 52 11.90 -5.57 -2.92
CA GLY A 52 12.31 -5.32 -1.54
C GLY A 52 13.30 -6.33 -0.96
N GLU A 53 13.96 -7.17 -1.77
CA GLU A 53 14.83 -8.27 -1.29
C GLU A 53 15.96 -7.78 -0.38
N SER A 54 16.51 -6.58 -0.68
CA SER A 54 17.57 -5.97 0.13
C SER A 54 17.13 -5.54 1.52
N LEU A 55 15.82 -5.53 1.79
CA LEU A 55 15.24 -5.07 3.05
C LEU A 55 15.19 -6.19 4.11
N ILE A 56 15.36 -7.45 3.73
CA ILE A 56 15.10 -8.61 4.59
C ILE A 56 15.80 -8.56 5.95
N ASP A 57 17.03 -8.06 6.00
CA ASP A 57 17.83 -7.98 7.23
C ASP A 57 17.79 -6.58 7.89
N LYS A 58 17.10 -5.61 7.29
CA LYS A 58 16.95 -4.27 7.87
C LYS A 58 16.02 -4.32 9.09
N LYS A 59 16.29 -3.46 10.06
CA LYS A 59 15.38 -3.20 11.19
C LYS A 59 14.20 -2.39 10.71
N ILE A 60 12.98 -2.75 11.13
CA ILE A 60 11.74 -2.08 10.72
C ILE A 60 11.77 -0.59 11.07
N GLY A 61 12.25 -0.24 12.26
CA GLY A 61 12.37 1.15 12.70
C GLY A 61 13.42 1.99 11.94
N SER A 62 14.24 1.38 11.05
CA SER A 62 15.20 2.07 10.19
C SER A 62 14.76 2.21 8.74
N LEU A 63 13.59 1.67 8.39
CA LEU A 63 13.05 1.75 7.03
C LEU A 63 12.54 3.16 6.74
N SER A 64 12.74 3.63 5.52
CA SER A 64 12.00 4.79 5.00
C SER A 64 10.52 4.47 4.85
N GLY A 65 9.64 5.49 4.74
CA GLY A 65 8.21 5.28 4.54
C GLY A 65 7.90 4.37 3.35
N GLY A 66 8.54 4.59 2.21
CA GLY A 66 8.36 3.76 1.02
C GLY A 66 8.92 2.33 1.16
N GLU A 67 10.02 2.14 1.90
CA GLU A 67 10.56 0.81 2.21
C GLU A 67 9.60 0.03 3.13
N LEU A 68 9.09 0.69 4.17
CA LEU A 68 8.09 0.10 5.07
C LEU A 68 6.82 -0.29 4.30
N GLN A 69 6.35 0.59 3.43
CA GLN A 69 5.17 0.32 2.61
C GLN A 69 5.35 -0.92 1.73
N ARG A 70 6.53 -1.08 1.10
CA ARG A 70 6.85 -2.30 0.34
C ARG A 70 6.84 -3.56 1.21
N VAL A 71 7.40 -3.49 2.40
CA VAL A 71 7.41 -4.62 3.35
C VAL A 71 6.00 -5.01 3.76
N LEU A 72 5.14 -4.03 4.10
CA LEU A 72 3.74 -4.28 4.46
C LEU A 72 2.94 -4.85 3.30
N LEU A 73 3.18 -4.34 2.08
CA LEU A 73 2.55 -4.85 0.87
C LEU A 73 2.96 -6.32 0.61
N ALA A 74 4.26 -6.64 0.72
CA ALA A 74 4.74 -8.02 0.58
C ALA A 74 4.10 -8.96 1.60
N LEU A 75 3.88 -8.47 2.83
CA LEU A 75 3.22 -9.25 3.88
C LEU A 75 1.73 -9.45 3.60
N ALA A 76 1.04 -8.41 3.09
CA ALA A 76 -0.39 -8.48 2.75
C ALA A 76 -0.69 -9.38 1.53
N LEU A 77 0.33 -9.67 0.71
CA LEU A 77 0.26 -10.60 -0.40
C LEU A 77 0.50 -12.08 0.02
N GLU A 78 0.73 -12.35 1.29
CA GLU A 78 0.98 -13.72 1.78
C GLU A 78 0.00 -14.12 2.91
N PRO A 79 -0.90 -15.08 2.68
CA PRO A 79 -1.12 -15.79 1.42
C PRO A 79 -1.71 -14.87 0.35
N LEU A 80 -1.48 -15.21 -0.93
CA LEU A 80 -1.97 -14.40 -2.06
C LEU A 80 -3.50 -14.20 -1.95
N PRO A 81 -3.97 -12.94 -1.88
CA PRO A 81 -5.39 -12.62 -1.75
C PRO A 81 -6.06 -12.44 -3.12
N ASP A 82 -7.39 -12.52 -3.19
CA ASP A 82 -8.16 -12.10 -4.37
C ASP A 82 -8.38 -10.57 -4.38
N ILE A 83 -8.40 -9.96 -3.18
CA ILE A 83 -8.61 -8.51 -3.00
C ILE A 83 -7.54 -7.98 -2.06
N LEU A 84 -6.87 -6.91 -2.48
CA LEU A 84 -5.91 -6.15 -1.68
C LEU A 84 -6.51 -4.80 -1.32
N ILE A 85 -6.60 -4.51 -0.04
CA ILE A 85 -7.09 -3.23 0.48
C ILE A 85 -5.90 -2.42 1.00
N LEU A 86 -5.76 -1.18 0.51
CA LEU A 86 -4.70 -0.25 0.87
C LEU A 86 -5.33 0.99 1.50
N ASP A 87 -4.96 1.28 2.74
CA ASP A 87 -5.45 2.44 3.47
C ASP A 87 -4.38 3.53 3.50
N GLU A 88 -4.61 4.62 2.77
CA GLU A 88 -3.71 5.77 2.61
C GLU A 88 -2.25 5.37 2.28
N PRO A 89 -2.00 4.50 1.28
CA PRO A 89 -0.68 3.93 1.02
C PRO A 89 0.35 4.96 0.52
N LEU A 90 -0.11 6.14 0.10
CA LEU A 90 0.73 7.21 -0.42
C LEU A 90 1.16 8.20 0.68
N SER A 91 0.62 8.08 1.88
CA SER A 91 0.91 9.00 2.99
C SER A 91 2.37 8.93 3.42
N GLY A 92 3.04 10.09 3.43
CA GLY A 92 4.45 10.19 3.83
C GLY A 92 5.46 9.68 2.79
N VAL A 93 5.01 9.43 1.56
CA VAL A 93 5.86 9.04 0.43
C VAL A 93 6.11 10.27 -0.44
N ASP A 94 7.34 10.47 -0.91
CA ASP A 94 7.67 11.56 -1.83
C ASP A 94 7.14 11.28 -3.26
N ALA A 95 7.12 12.30 -4.11
CA ALA A 95 6.53 12.21 -5.45
C ALA A 95 7.12 11.10 -6.31
N GLU A 96 8.44 10.84 -6.21
CA GLU A 96 9.10 9.77 -6.95
C GLU A 96 8.69 8.40 -6.40
N GLY A 97 8.64 8.25 -5.08
CA GLY A 97 8.19 7.03 -4.42
C GLY A 97 6.73 6.69 -4.70
N ILE A 98 5.85 7.70 -4.84
CA ILE A 98 4.45 7.52 -5.25
C ILE A 98 4.38 6.86 -6.64
N HIS A 99 5.13 7.37 -7.62
CA HIS A 99 5.16 6.79 -8.95
C HIS A 99 5.67 5.33 -8.94
N GLN A 100 6.72 5.07 -8.17
CA GLN A 100 7.29 3.73 -8.03
C GLN A 100 6.28 2.78 -7.36
N LEU A 101 5.59 3.22 -6.31
CA LEU A 101 4.58 2.41 -5.61
C LEU A 101 3.38 2.09 -6.51
N LEU A 102 2.84 3.08 -7.22
CA LEU A 102 1.70 2.89 -8.11
C LEU A 102 2.06 1.99 -9.31
N GLY A 103 3.25 2.15 -9.88
CA GLY A 103 3.75 1.26 -10.94
C GLY A 103 3.89 -0.18 -10.45
N MET A 104 4.43 -0.39 -9.25
CA MET A 104 4.54 -1.70 -8.63
C MET A 104 3.17 -2.33 -8.33
N LEU A 105 2.18 -1.55 -7.89
CA LEU A 105 0.81 -2.03 -7.67
C LEU A 105 0.16 -2.50 -8.99
N ASP A 106 0.40 -1.80 -10.10
CA ASP A 106 -0.11 -2.22 -11.41
C ASP A 106 0.56 -3.52 -11.90
N GLU A 107 1.87 -3.69 -11.67
CA GLU A 107 2.57 -4.95 -11.93
C GLU A 107 2.00 -6.11 -11.10
N ILE A 108 1.77 -5.90 -9.81
CA ILE A 108 1.21 -6.88 -8.88
C ILE A 108 -0.21 -7.26 -9.32
N ARG A 109 -1.06 -6.28 -9.61
CA ARG A 109 -2.43 -6.49 -10.08
C ARG A 109 -2.47 -7.35 -11.33
N THR A 110 -1.63 -7.02 -12.31
CA THR A 110 -1.56 -7.75 -13.58
C THR A 110 -0.98 -9.15 -13.41
N LYS A 111 0.09 -9.28 -12.60
CA LYS A 111 0.78 -10.55 -12.40
C LYS A 111 -0.08 -11.59 -11.68
N PHE A 112 -0.87 -11.15 -10.71
CA PHE A 112 -1.63 -12.03 -9.83
C PHE A 112 -3.14 -12.01 -10.07
N ASP A 113 -3.62 -11.26 -11.07
CA ASP A 113 -5.05 -11.10 -11.41
C ASP A 113 -5.91 -10.77 -10.18
N LEU A 114 -5.44 -9.83 -9.36
CA LEU A 114 -6.12 -9.44 -8.13
C LEU A 114 -6.79 -8.06 -8.27
N SER A 115 -7.82 -7.84 -7.46
CA SER A 115 -8.48 -6.53 -7.36
C SER A 115 -7.81 -5.69 -6.26
N ILE A 116 -7.56 -4.41 -6.55
CA ILE A 116 -7.01 -3.46 -5.57
C ILE A 116 -8.07 -2.42 -5.21
N LEU A 117 -8.35 -2.27 -3.92
CA LEU A 117 -9.15 -1.19 -3.36
C LEU A 117 -8.23 -0.26 -2.57
N MET A 118 -8.08 0.98 -3.02
CA MET A 118 -7.23 1.98 -2.37
C MET A 118 -8.08 3.11 -1.80
N VAL A 119 -7.90 3.44 -0.53
CA VAL A 119 -8.44 4.64 0.09
C VAL A 119 -7.35 5.71 0.08
N THR A 120 -7.64 6.89 -0.46
CA THR A 120 -6.69 7.99 -0.51
C THR A 120 -7.41 9.34 -0.66
N HIS A 121 -6.75 10.39 -0.22
CA HIS A 121 -7.15 11.78 -0.45
C HIS A 121 -6.26 12.49 -1.49
N ASP A 122 -5.29 11.78 -2.07
CA ASP A 122 -4.45 12.31 -3.16
C ASP A 122 -5.07 11.98 -4.52
N PHE A 123 -5.63 13.01 -5.17
CA PHE A 123 -6.37 12.85 -6.43
C PHE A 123 -5.49 13.03 -7.66
N ALA A 124 -4.32 13.65 -7.53
CA ALA A 124 -3.49 14.06 -8.66
C ALA A 124 -3.04 12.86 -9.53
N MET A 125 -2.86 11.70 -8.89
CA MET A 125 -2.38 10.49 -9.56
C MET A 125 -3.48 9.50 -9.96
N LEU A 126 -4.72 9.66 -9.43
CA LEU A 126 -5.78 8.66 -9.62
C LEU A 126 -6.15 8.42 -11.07
N SER A 127 -6.25 9.47 -11.89
CA SER A 127 -6.71 9.38 -13.28
C SER A 127 -5.88 8.44 -14.15
N ARG A 128 -4.62 8.19 -13.76
CA ARG A 128 -3.69 7.38 -14.54
C ARG A 128 -3.63 5.90 -14.11
N TYR A 129 -3.96 5.61 -12.84
CA TYR A 129 -3.67 4.31 -12.23
C TYR A 129 -4.91 3.54 -11.78
N VAL A 130 -6.11 4.16 -11.80
CA VAL A 130 -7.32 3.51 -11.32
C VAL A 130 -8.39 3.43 -12.40
N ASP A 131 -9.12 2.32 -12.43
CA ASP A 131 -10.20 2.08 -13.38
C ASP A 131 -11.50 2.74 -12.91
N LYS A 132 -11.71 2.84 -11.59
CA LYS A 132 -12.94 3.33 -10.98
C LYS A 132 -12.66 4.11 -9.70
N VAL A 133 -13.40 5.19 -9.51
CA VAL A 133 -13.40 6.00 -8.29
C VAL A 133 -14.78 5.96 -7.63
N VAL A 134 -14.79 5.87 -6.31
CA VAL A 134 -15.99 6.00 -5.48
C VAL A 134 -15.74 7.16 -4.52
N LEU A 135 -16.56 8.22 -4.62
CA LEU A 135 -16.52 9.34 -3.69
C LEU A 135 -17.41 9.02 -2.50
N LEU A 136 -16.80 8.94 -1.32
CA LEU A 136 -17.45 8.56 -0.07
C LEU A 136 -17.38 9.72 0.94
N LYS A 137 -18.53 10.07 1.52
CA LYS A 137 -18.66 10.95 2.69
C LYS A 137 -19.91 10.53 3.44
N GLU A 138 -19.76 9.73 4.51
CA GLU A 138 -20.84 9.03 5.23
C GLU A 138 -21.62 8.05 4.34
N THR A 139 -21.95 8.47 3.13
CA THR A 139 -22.60 7.67 2.09
C THR A 139 -21.83 7.78 0.77
N VAL A 140 -22.10 6.91 -0.18
CA VAL A 140 -21.58 7.05 -1.55
C VAL A 140 -22.27 8.22 -2.22
N LEU A 141 -21.49 9.28 -2.53
CA LEU A 141 -22.00 10.47 -3.21
C LEU A 141 -22.06 10.27 -4.72
N THR A 142 -20.99 9.75 -5.30
CA THR A 142 -20.92 9.43 -6.74
C THR A 142 -19.86 8.37 -6.99
N GLN A 143 -19.95 7.69 -8.13
CA GLN A 143 -18.97 6.70 -8.57
C GLN A 143 -18.89 6.67 -10.10
N GLY A 144 -17.73 6.33 -10.64
CA GLY A 144 -17.52 6.28 -12.09
C GLY A 144 -16.04 6.21 -12.44
N THR A 145 -15.72 6.56 -13.69
CA THR A 145 -14.32 6.75 -14.08
C THR A 145 -13.71 7.94 -13.31
N PRO A 146 -12.38 8.01 -13.18
CA PRO A 146 -11.72 9.16 -12.54
C PRO A 146 -12.21 10.52 -13.10
N GLU A 147 -12.29 10.62 -14.42
CA GLU A 147 -12.75 11.87 -15.09
C GLU A 147 -14.19 12.26 -14.71
N GLN A 148 -15.11 11.27 -14.68
CA GLN A 148 -16.49 11.50 -14.30
C GLN A 148 -16.62 11.99 -12.85
N VAL A 149 -15.92 11.33 -11.93
CA VAL A 149 -15.99 11.68 -10.51
C VAL A 149 -15.30 12.99 -10.20
N LEU A 150 -14.08 13.21 -10.71
CA LEU A 150 -13.30 14.42 -10.44
C LEU A 150 -13.96 15.68 -11.02
N SER A 151 -14.73 15.56 -12.11
CA SER A 151 -15.48 16.66 -12.71
C SER A 151 -16.88 16.87 -12.10
N SER A 152 -17.33 16.00 -11.22
CA SER A 152 -18.70 16.01 -10.68
C SER A 152 -18.95 17.19 -9.72
N PRO A 153 -20.20 17.68 -9.63
CA PRO A 153 -20.58 18.68 -8.64
C PRO A 153 -20.35 18.22 -7.20
N GLU A 154 -20.57 16.95 -6.93
CA GLU A 154 -20.37 16.32 -5.62
C GLU A 154 -18.90 16.41 -5.17
N PHE A 155 -17.96 16.13 -6.09
CA PHE A 155 -16.54 16.24 -5.81
C PHE A 155 -16.13 17.67 -5.47
N ARG A 156 -16.60 18.66 -6.26
CA ARG A 156 -16.33 20.09 -6.01
C ARG A 156 -16.89 20.54 -4.66
N SER A 157 -18.07 20.06 -4.29
CA SER A 157 -18.71 20.42 -3.02
C SER A 157 -17.95 19.86 -1.80
N VAL A 158 -17.38 18.66 -1.91
CA VAL A 158 -16.64 18.02 -0.81
C VAL A 158 -15.27 18.66 -0.61
N PHE A 159 -14.56 18.97 -1.68
CA PHE A 159 -13.18 19.45 -1.62
C PHE A 159 -13.05 20.98 -1.77
N HIS A 160 -14.16 21.71 -1.72
CA HIS A 160 -14.17 23.19 -1.81
C HIS A 160 -13.29 23.73 -2.95
N MET A 161 -13.26 23.01 -4.08
CA MET A 161 -12.68 23.57 -5.30
C MET A 161 -13.65 24.64 -5.80
N ALA A 162 -13.68 25.78 -5.11
CA ALA A 162 -14.33 26.97 -5.59
C ALA A 162 -13.70 27.32 -6.94
N GLY A 163 -14.48 27.21 -7.99
CA GLY A 163 -14.15 27.83 -9.26
C GLY A 163 -13.85 29.30 -8.98
N GLY A 164 -12.72 29.78 -9.48
CA GLY A 164 -12.29 31.15 -9.25
C GLY A 164 -13.41 32.13 -9.54
N GLU A 165 -13.79 32.82 -8.51
CA GLU A 165 -14.39 34.16 -8.53
C GLU A 165 -13.61 34.93 -7.48
N ASP A 166 -12.56 35.59 -7.98
CA ASP A 166 -12.24 36.97 -7.58
C ASP A 166 -11.17 37.45 -8.57
N ALA A 167 -11.67 38.25 -9.52
CA ALA A 167 -10.89 39.12 -10.42
C ALA A 167 -10.44 40.37 -9.68
#